data_c1593ed332cbf8119294327027152041
#
_entry.id   c1593ed332cbf8119294327027152041
#
_cell.length_a   1.000
_cell.length_b   1.000
_cell.length_c   1.000
_cell.angle_alpha   90.00
_cell.angle_beta   90.00
_cell.angle_gamma   90.00
#
_symmetry.space_group_name_H-M   'P 1'
#
loop_
_entity.id
_entity.type
_entity.pdbx_description
1 polymer ?
#
loop_
_entity_poly.entity_id
_entity_poly.type
_entity_poly.pdbx_seq_one_letter_code
_entity_poly.pdbx_strand_id
1 'polypeptide(L)'
;MSIIYTDGRDMDFGQVSKVLSASIGVRDDWDEKKTREAFRNSSYAAYALDGDRIVGTVRALSDNKAWTLIVDAAVLHEYRKQGIGGSLIEQIKEHFQGHELFTYTYGQSIPFFESHGFKRSRNSFTYAGETGETIDGRLLEKGFFLPVGYRFEREFDAPAGNFPKGKKSGLNRNSLHLAFSGTTDGIDYDRLNELLTQAFGGRERDAAVTREAFENSPYVEFAFDGGKLIGCARAESDGISQGLILNVAIDPDYQGLHIGQEVVDRLAAQMKGQNLFLNTHPGGVGFYNRKGFRRNKTAMLYPAHPDMPPEVAAGFVLPKGYRFADEMN
;
A
#
# COMPACT_ATOMS: atom_id res chain seq x y z
N MET A 1 25.28 -0.71 -26.19
CA MET A 1 25.00 -0.36 -24.79
C MET A 1 24.65 -1.64 -24.06
N SER A 2 25.38 -1.99 -23.01
CA SER A 2 25.07 -3.18 -22.19
C SER A 2 24.61 -2.66 -20.83
N ILE A 3 23.29 -2.67 -20.59
CA ILE A 3 22.74 -2.27 -19.29
C ILE A 3 22.94 -3.42 -18.32
N ILE A 4 23.54 -3.13 -17.17
CA ILE A 4 23.74 -4.06 -16.07
C ILE A 4 22.68 -3.75 -15.00
N TYR A 5 22.08 -4.81 -14.44
CA TYR A 5 21.12 -4.69 -13.36
C TYR A 5 21.72 -5.24 -12.06
N THR A 6 21.47 -4.56 -10.96
CA THR A 6 21.95 -4.96 -9.62
C THR A 6 20.97 -4.54 -8.55
N ASP A 7 20.95 -5.28 -7.44
CA ASP A 7 20.20 -5.01 -6.22
C ASP A 7 21.12 -4.65 -5.02
N GLY A 8 22.34 -4.22 -5.31
CA GLY A 8 23.33 -3.85 -4.30
C GLY A 8 22.86 -2.74 -3.36
N ARG A 9 23.27 -2.85 -2.08
CA ARG A 9 22.90 -1.84 -1.06
C ARG A 9 23.86 -0.64 -1.00
N ASP A 10 25.08 -0.78 -1.56
CA ASP A 10 26.10 0.27 -1.59
C ASP A 10 26.15 0.93 -2.97
N MET A 11 25.16 1.77 -3.21
CA MET A 11 25.02 2.51 -4.46
C MET A 11 25.40 3.98 -4.25
N ASP A 12 25.71 4.67 -5.36
CA ASP A 12 25.85 6.12 -5.37
C ASP A 12 24.47 6.78 -5.27
N PHE A 13 24.03 7.03 -4.03
CA PHE A 13 22.72 7.64 -3.76
C PHE A 13 22.59 9.07 -4.26
N GLY A 14 23.70 9.76 -4.54
CA GLY A 14 23.68 11.03 -5.24
C GLY A 14 23.22 10.87 -6.70
N GLN A 15 23.63 9.79 -7.38
CA GLN A 15 23.13 9.46 -8.71
C GLN A 15 21.66 8.99 -8.65
N VAL A 16 21.30 8.15 -7.68
CA VAL A 16 19.90 7.70 -7.49
C VAL A 16 18.97 8.88 -7.29
N SER A 17 19.34 9.84 -6.42
CA SER A 17 18.57 11.09 -6.20
C SER A 17 18.36 11.87 -7.50
N LYS A 18 19.40 11.99 -8.34
CA LYS A 18 19.29 12.66 -9.66
C LYS A 18 18.34 11.90 -10.61
N VAL A 19 18.36 10.57 -10.64
CA VAL A 19 17.43 9.76 -11.45
C VAL A 19 15.99 10.02 -11.01
N LEU A 20 15.73 10.04 -9.70
CA LEU A 20 14.39 10.30 -9.14
C LEU A 20 13.92 11.72 -9.47
N SER A 21 14.72 12.74 -9.21
CA SER A 21 14.39 14.13 -9.48
C SER A 21 14.11 14.39 -10.96
N ALA A 22 14.94 13.82 -11.85
CA ALA A 22 14.78 13.98 -13.29
C ALA A 22 13.55 13.23 -13.83
N SER A 23 13.07 12.19 -13.14
CA SER A 23 12.05 11.27 -13.67
C SER A 23 10.68 11.44 -13.04
N ILE A 24 10.61 11.75 -11.75
CA ILE A 24 9.36 11.75 -10.98
C ILE A 24 8.84 13.18 -10.75
N GLY A 25 9.69 14.21 -10.82
CA GLY A 25 9.30 15.63 -10.86
C GLY A 25 8.47 16.15 -9.67
N VAL A 26 8.35 15.38 -8.57
CA VAL A 26 7.61 15.72 -7.34
C VAL A 26 8.52 15.70 -6.12
N ARG A 27 9.82 15.44 -6.33
CA ARG A 27 10.77 15.18 -5.25
C ARG A 27 11.96 16.14 -5.27
N ASP A 28 11.66 17.41 -5.49
CA ASP A 28 12.68 18.49 -5.50
C ASP A 28 13.39 18.65 -4.15
N ASP A 29 12.83 18.07 -3.08
CA ASP A 29 13.36 18.09 -1.72
C ASP A 29 14.17 16.85 -1.33
N TRP A 30 14.36 15.89 -2.25
CA TRP A 30 15.10 14.67 -2.00
C TRP A 30 16.58 14.86 -2.27
N ASP A 31 17.34 14.98 -1.20
CA ASP A 31 18.79 14.94 -1.24
C ASP A 31 19.33 13.49 -1.17
N GLU A 32 20.64 13.37 -1.27
CA GLU A 32 21.34 12.08 -1.19
C GLU A 32 21.06 11.35 0.15
N LYS A 33 20.98 12.09 1.28
CA LYS A 33 20.77 11.52 2.60
C LYS A 33 19.39 10.87 2.70
N LYS A 34 18.33 11.60 2.36
CA LYS A 34 16.95 11.07 2.37
C LYS A 34 16.81 9.88 1.41
N THR A 35 17.42 9.98 0.21
CA THR A 35 17.42 8.91 -0.79
C THR A 35 18.08 7.66 -0.21
N ARG A 36 19.26 7.79 0.39
CA ARG A 36 19.99 6.69 1.01
C ARG A 36 19.17 6.01 2.10
N GLU A 37 18.60 6.79 3.01
CA GLU A 37 17.78 6.27 4.12
C GLU A 37 16.55 5.53 3.59
N ALA A 38 15.79 6.10 2.67
CA ALA A 38 14.62 5.47 2.09
C ALA A 38 14.93 4.16 1.36
N PHE A 39 16.02 4.12 0.59
CA PHE A 39 16.42 2.92 -0.15
C PHE A 39 16.99 1.84 0.77
N ARG A 40 17.76 2.19 1.79
CA ARG A 40 18.28 1.24 2.79
C ARG A 40 17.18 0.63 3.65
N ASN A 41 16.13 1.38 3.95
CA ASN A 41 14.97 0.93 4.72
C ASN A 41 13.93 0.20 3.85
N SER A 42 14.14 0.11 2.54
CA SER A 42 13.27 -0.64 1.64
C SER A 42 13.53 -2.14 1.74
N SER A 43 12.50 -2.95 1.55
CA SER A 43 12.61 -4.41 1.53
C SER A 43 13.44 -4.90 0.35
N TYR A 44 13.36 -4.19 -0.78
CA TYR A 44 14.13 -4.46 -1.99
C TYR A 44 14.35 -3.16 -2.78
N ALA A 45 15.49 -3.08 -3.47
CA ALA A 45 15.77 -2.03 -4.44
C ALA A 45 16.62 -2.59 -5.58
N ALA A 46 16.34 -2.16 -6.81
CA ALA A 46 17.13 -2.54 -7.98
C ALA A 46 17.50 -1.31 -8.80
N TYR A 47 18.62 -1.43 -9.52
CA TYR A 47 19.23 -0.36 -10.28
C TYR A 47 19.64 -0.86 -11.67
N ALA A 48 19.52 0.03 -12.65
CA ALA A 48 20.02 -0.17 -14.00
C ALA A 48 21.21 0.77 -14.23
N LEU A 49 22.35 0.21 -14.69
CA LEU A 49 23.59 0.93 -14.90
C LEU A 49 24.03 0.86 -16.37
N ASP A 50 24.50 1.98 -16.90
CA ASP A 50 25.27 2.08 -18.15
C ASP A 50 26.70 2.44 -17.79
N GLY A 51 27.60 1.46 -17.77
CA GLY A 51 28.89 1.57 -17.12
C GLY A 51 28.73 1.88 -15.62
N ASP A 52 29.33 2.97 -15.16
CA ASP A 52 29.21 3.43 -13.76
C ASP A 52 28.05 4.40 -13.52
N ARG A 53 27.28 4.69 -14.56
CA ARG A 53 26.15 5.63 -14.47
C ARG A 53 24.85 4.90 -14.12
N ILE A 54 24.20 5.28 -13.03
CA ILE A 54 22.85 4.83 -12.70
C ILE A 54 21.84 5.54 -13.62
N VAL A 55 21.10 4.78 -14.40
CA VAL A 55 20.16 5.28 -15.41
C VAL A 55 18.71 4.92 -15.09
N GLY A 56 18.50 4.01 -14.15
CA GLY A 56 17.17 3.63 -13.69
C GLY A 56 17.21 3.02 -12.29
N THR A 57 16.09 3.08 -11.59
CA THR A 57 15.93 2.51 -10.25
C THR A 57 14.49 2.13 -9.98
N VAL A 58 14.29 1.21 -9.05
CA VAL A 58 13.00 0.86 -8.45
C VAL A 58 13.25 0.40 -7.03
N ARG A 59 12.31 0.63 -6.12
CA ARG A 59 12.35 0.03 -4.78
C ARG A 59 10.96 -0.45 -4.34
N ALA A 60 10.93 -1.26 -3.30
CA ALA A 60 9.70 -1.83 -2.79
C ALA A 60 9.69 -1.89 -1.26
N LEU A 61 8.50 -1.69 -0.70
CA LEU A 61 8.17 -1.93 0.71
C LEU A 61 7.31 -3.20 0.77
N SER A 62 7.72 -4.17 1.56
CA SER A 62 7.07 -5.48 1.59
C SER A 62 7.09 -6.06 3.00
N ASP A 63 6.02 -6.79 3.33
CA ASP A 63 6.00 -7.67 4.51
C ASP A 63 6.75 -9.00 4.29
N ASN A 64 7.35 -9.19 3.11
CA ASN A 64 8.04 -10.41 2.68
C ASN A 64 7.19 -11.69 2.83
N LYS A 65 5.86 -11.55 2.84
CA LYS A 65 4.90 -12.65 2.98
C LYS A 65 3.85 -12.67 1.87
N ALA A 66 3.21 -11.53 1.61
CA ALA A 66 2.10 -11.48 0.66
C ALA A 66 1.91 -10.13 -0.02
N TRP A 67 2.40 -9.03 0.54
CA TRP A 67 2.04 -7.67 0.14
C TRP A 67 3.27 -6.84 -0.14
N THR A 68 3.30 -6.20 -1.30
CA THR A 68 4.43 -5.37 -1.73
C THR A 68 3.93 -4.10 -2.39
N LEU A 69 4.42 -2.95 -1.93
CA LEU A 69 4.23 -1.65 -2.55
C LEU A 69 5.47 -1.27 -3.33
N ILE A 70 5.35 -1.20 -4.66
CA ILE A 70 6.40 -0.70 -5.55
C ILE A 70 6.38 0.82 -5.51
N VAL A 71 7.50 1.41 -5.23
CA VAL A 71 7.70 2.86 -5.19
C VAL A 71 8.96 3.25 -5.96
N ASP A 72 9.03 4.52 -6.35
CA ASP A 72 10.22 5.12 -6.96
C ASP A 72 10.77 4.39 -8.20
N ALA A 73 9.86 3.83 -9.02
CA ALA A 73 10.22 3.30 -10.33
C ALA A 73 10.52 4.45 -11.30
N ALA A 74 11.78 4.61 -11.66
CA ALA A 74 12.27 5.73 -12.45
C ALA A 74 13.34 5.30 -13.46
N VAL A 75 13.29 5.90 -14.67
CA VAL A 75 14.31 5.75 -15.71
C VAL A 75 14.58 7.12 -16.31
N LEU A 76 15.84 7.51 -16.45
CA LEU A 76 16.24 8.76 -17.09
C LEU A 76 15.62 8.88 -18.48
N HIS A 77 15.22 10.10 -18.84
CA HIS A 77 14.43 10.35 -20.05
C HIS A 77 15.11 9.78 -21.32
N GLU A 78 16.41 9.99 -21.47
CA GLU A 78 17.22 9.55 -22.60
C GLU A 78 17.38 8.01 -22.70
N TYR A 79 17.08 7.29 -21.61
CA TYR A 79 17.11 5.82 -21.55
C TYR A 79 15.73 5.16 -21.58
N ARG A 80 14.65 5.96 -21.72
CA ARG A 80 13.28 5.42 -21.82
C ARG A 80 13.06 4.70 -23.14
N LYS A 81 12.03 3.85 -23.19
CA LYS A 81 11.64 3.05 -24.36
C LYS A 81 12.70 2.06 -24.84
N GLN A 82 13.68 1.71 -24.00
CA GLN A 82 14.72 0.73 -24.26
C GLN A 82 14.56 -0.55 -23.43
N GLY A 83 13.38 -0.79 -22.82
CA GLY A 83 13.08 -1.96 -22.01
C GLY A 83 13.55 -1.88 -20.55
N ILE A 84 14.35 -0.88 -20.16
CA ILE A 84 14.97 -0.79 -18.83
C ILE A 84 13.93 -0.79 -17.72
N GLY A 85 12.88 0.02 -17.83
CA GLY A 85 11.81 0.05 -16.84
C GLY A 85 11.10 -1.30 -16.70
N GLY A 86 10.88 -2.00 -17.82
CA GLY A 86 10.30 -3.35 -17.82
C GLY A 86 11.18 -4.34 -17.08
N SER A 87 12.48 -4.35 -17.36
CA SER A 87 13.43 -5.24 -16.67
C SER A 87 13.46 -4.98 -15.15
N LEU A 88 13.39 -3.72 -14.71
CA LEU A 88 13.32 -3.38 -13.27
C LEU A 88 12.03 -3.89 -12.62
N ILE A 89 10.88 -3.79 -13.30
CA ILE A 89 9.61 -4.33 -12.81
C ILE A 89 9.61 -5.85 -12.77
N GLU A 90 10.19 -6.52 -13.78
CA GLU A 90 10.30 -7.98 -13.76
C GLU A 90 11.17 -8.46 -12.58
N GLN A 91 12.29 -7.79 -12.25
CA GLN A 91 13.08 -8.13 -11.05
C GLN A 91 12.25 -8.04 -9.75
N ILE A 92 11.40 -7.00 -9.62
CA ILE A 92 10.47 -6.92 -8.47
C ILE A 92 9.51 -8.13 -8.46
N LYS A 93 8.93 -8.50 -9.61
CA LYS A 93 7.99 -9.63 -9.72
C LYS A 93 8.66 -10.96 -9.41
N GLU A 94 9.90 -11.16 -9.86
CA GLU A 94 10.70 -12.34 -9.57
C GLU A 94 11.06 -12.44 -8.08
N HIS A 95 11.53 -11.32 -7.49
CA HIS A 95 11.90 -11.27 -6.07
C HIS A 95 10.70 -11.52 -5.14
N PHE A 96 9.54 -10.95 -5.47
CA PHE A 96 8.31 -11.07 -4.70
C PHE A 96 7.30 -12.00 -5.37
N GLN A 97 7.75 -13.12 -5.90
CA GLN A 97 6.88 -14.12 -6.51
C GLN A 97 5.79 -14.59 -5.53
N GLY A 98 4.54 -14.55 -5.97
CA GLY A 98 3.38 -14.92 -5.14
C GLY A 98 2.83 -13.79 -4.27
N HIS A 99 3.43 -12.60 -4.31
CA HIS A 99 2.89 -11.42 -3.64
C HIS A 99 1.85 -10.66 -4.50
N GLU A 100 0.91 -10.03 -3.85
CA GLU A 100 0.14 -8.93 -4.41
C GLU A 100 1.05 -7.70 -4.51
N LEU A 101 1.30 -7.21 -5.74
CA LEU A 101 2.14 -6.02 -5.93
C LEU A 101 1.26 -4.81 -6.21
N PHE A 102 1.43 -3.76 -5.42
CA PHE A 102 0.76 -2.49 -5.59
C PHE A 102 1.71 -1.41 -6.06
N THR A 103 1.21 -0.47 -6.81
CA THR A 103 1.88 0.81 -7.08
C THR A 103 0.83 1.87 -7.36
N TYR A 104 1.23 3.15 -7.29
CA TYR A 104 0.49 4.25 -7.88
C TYR A 104 1.41 5.01 -8.82
N THR A 105 0.88 5.46 -9.94
CA THR A 105 1.71 5.96 -11.04
C THR A 105 1.10 7.19 -11.69
N TYR A 106 1.84 7.87 -12.55
CA TYR A 106 1.28 8.91 -13.40
C TYR A 106 0.34 8.32 -14.45
N GLY A 107 -0.72 9.04 -14.81
CA GLY A 107 -1.70 8.58 -15.80
C GLY A 107 -1.07 8.10 -17.11
N GLN A 108 -0.05 8.82 -17.59
CA GLN A 108 0.71 8.45 -18.78
C GLN A 108 1.50 7.13 -18.66
N SER A 109 1.75 6.65 -17.46
CA SER A 109 2.49 5.39 -17.20
C SER A 109 1.55 4.19 -16.99
N ILE A 110 0.24 4.39 -16.94
CA ILE A 110 -0.74 3.30 -16.82
C ILE A 110 -0.56 2.23 -17.90
N PRO A 111 -0.45 2.58 -19.22
CA PRO A 111 -0.25 1.59 -20.26
C PRO A 111 1.02 0.76 -20.11
N PHE A 112 2.08 1.35 -19.54
CA PHE A 112 3.31 0.64 -19.23
C PHE A 112 3.04 -0.47 -18.19
N PHE A 113 2.41 -0.15 -17.06
CA PHE A 113 2.09 -1.17 -16.05
C PHE A 113 1.08 -2.21 -16.56
N GLU A 114 0.07 -1.80 -17.34
CA GLU A 114 -0.87 -2.72 -18.00
C GLU A 114 -0.15 -3.74 -18.91
N SER A 115 0.90 -3.31 -19.64
CA SER A 115 1.68 -4.22 -20.49
C SER A 115 2.53 -5.22 -19.70
N HIS A 116 2.79 -4.95 -18.41
CA HIS A 116 3.50 -5.85 -17.48
C HIS A 116 2.53 -6.66 -16.57
N GLY A 117 1.25 -6.73 -16.93
CA GLY A 117 0.25 -7.56 -16.25
C GLY A 117 -0.46 -6.91 -15.08
N PHE A 118 -0.16 -5.65 -14.78
CA PHE A 118 -0.90 -4.90 -13.76
C PHE A 118 -2.30 -4.51 -14.27
N LYS A 119 -3.22 -4.40 -13.33
CA LYS A 119 -4.58 -3.90 -13.56
C LYS A 119 -4.82 -2.67 -12.71
N ARG A 120 -5.68 -1.76 -13.15
CA ARG A 120 -6.03 -0.59 -12.32
C ARG A 120 -6.75 -1.04 -11.07
N SER A 121 -6.27 -0.62 -9.92
CA SER A 121 -6.89 -0.91 -8.63
C SER A 121 -8.17 -0.09 -8.46
N ARG A 122 -9.20 -0.74 -7.94
CA ARG A 122 -10.48 -0.11 -7.62
C ARG A 122 -10.54 0.47 -6.21
N ASN A 123 -9.83 -0.15 -5.27
CA ASN A 123 -9.98 0.08 -3.84
C ASN A 123 -8.69 0.48 -3.13
N SER A 124 -7.75 1.08 -3.85
CA SER A 124 -6.53 1.62 -3.26
C SER A 124 -6.73 3.05 -2.78
N PHE A 125 -6.16 3.35 -1.62
CA PHE A 125 -6.27 4.65 -0.97
C PHE A 125 -4.89 5.13 -0.52
N THR A 126 -4.73 6.45 -0.46
CA THR A 126 -3.57 7.10 0.14
C THR A 126 -4.03 8.13 1.16
N TYR A 127 -3.35 8.18 2.28
CA TYR A 127 -3.42 9.25 3.26
C TYR A 127 -2.14 10.07 3.17
N ALA A 128 -2.28 11.34 2.89
CA ALA A 128 -1.20 12.31 2.94
C ALA A 128 -1.25 12.93 4.33
N GLY A 129 -0.28 12.62 5.19
CA GLY A 129 -0.25 12.98 6.61
C GLY A 129 -0.72 14.42 6.94
N GLU A 130 -0.68 14.84 8.19
CA GLU A 130 -1.21 16.15 8.67
C GLU A 130 -0.66 17.39 7.95
N THR A 131 0.38 17.25 7.14
CA THR A 131 0.91 18.32 6.29
C THR A 131 0.21 18.38 4.93
N GLY A 132 -1.07 18.10 4.89
CA GLY A 132 -1.94 18.00 3.71
C GLY A 132 -1.78 19.05 2.59
N GLU A 133 -0.99 20.10 2.82
CA GLU A 133 -0.74 21.13 1.81
C GLU A 133 0.23 20.68 0.70
N THR A 134 1.20 19.81 0.98
CA THR A 134 2.27 19.52 0.01
C THR A 134 1.94 18.42 -0.99
N ILE A 135 1.17 17.40 -0.58
CA ILE A 135 0.81 16.31 -1.47
C ILE A 135 -0.54 16.56 -2.13
N ASP A 136 -1.49 17.12 -1.38
CA ASP A 136 -2.85 17.30 -1.84
C ASP A 136 -2.94 18.25 -3.06
N GLY A 137 -2.24 19.37 -3.10
CA GLY A 137 -2.23 20.29 -4.23
C GLY A 137 -1.59 19.70 -5.48
N ARG A 138 -0.34 19.25 -5.39
CA ARG A 138 0.42 18.77 -6.56
C ARG A 138 -0.10 17.44 -7.12
N LEU A 139 -0.52 16.51 -6.26
CA LEU A 139 -1.02 15.21 -6.70
C LEU A 139 -2.48 15.30 -7.17
N LEU A 140 -3.31 16.16 -6.59
CA LEU A 140 -4.65 16.43 -7.10
C LEU A 140 -4.60 17.07 -8.49
N GLU A 141 -3.77 18.09 -8.69
CA GLU A 141 -3.56 18.72 -10.01
C GLU A 141 -3.04 17.75 -11.05
N LYS A 142 -2.23 16.75 -10.64
CA LYS A 142 -1.71 15.70 -11.53
C LYS A 142 -2.68 14.52 -11.71
N GLY A 143 -3.88 14.56 -11.16
CA GLY A 143 -4.91 13.55 -11.38
C GLY A 143 -4.66 12.20 -10.72
N PHE A 144 -3.91 12.15 -9.61
CA PHE A 144 -3.66 10.90 -8.89
C PHE A 144 -4.87 10.38 -8.09
N PHE A 145 -5.79 11.26 -7.73
CA PHE A 145 -6.90 10.93 -6.85
C PHE A 145 -8.26 11.15 -7.49
N LEU A 146 -9.22 10.36 -7.06
CA LEU A 146 -10.63 10.58 -7.32
C LEU A 146 -11.20 11.63 -6.37
N PRO A 147 -12.30 12.30 -6.72
CA PRO A 147 -12.99 13.22 -5.83
C PRO A 147 -13.33 12.59 -4.48
N VAL A 148 -13.40 13.41 -3.43
CA VAL A 148 -13.80 12.93 -2.10
C VAL A 148 -15.18 12.26 -2.17
N GLY A 149 -15.27 11.06 -1.57
CA GLY A 149 -16.51 10.31 -1.56
C GLY A 149 -16.88 9.67 -2.89
N TYR A 150 -15.98 9.67 -3.89
CA TYR A 150 -16.24 9.03 -5.17
C TYR A 150 -16.63 7.57 -5.00
N ARG A 151 -17.66 7.16 -5.71
CA ARG A 151 -18.15 5.78 -5.76
C ARG A 151 -18.28 5.33 -7.18
N PHE A 152 -17.85 4.11 -7.47
CA PHE A 152 -18.12 3.49 -8.75
C PHE A 152 -19.60 3.09 -8.83
N GLU A 153 -20.16 3.16 -10.03
CA GLU A 153 -21.44 2.56 -10.31
C GLU A 153 -21.37 1.05 -9.95
N ARG A 154 -22.42 0.55 -9.29
CA ARG A 154 -22.50 -0.85 -8.81
C ARG A 154 -21.38 -1.27 -7.85
N GLU A 155 -20.74 -0.32 -7.13
CA GLU A 155 -19.67 -0.62 -6.17
C GLU A 155 -20.08 -1.62 -5.08
N PHE A 156 -21.35 -1.61 -4.72
CA PHE A 156 -21.93 -2.47 -3.69
C PHE A 156 -22.58 -3.75 -4.24
N ASP A 157 -22.71 -3.86 -5.55
CA ASP A 157 -23.26 -5.06 -6.23
C ASP A 157 -22.18 -6.13 -6.43
N ALA A 158 -20.89 -5.77 -6.35
CA ALA A 158 -19.82 -6.74 -6.36
C ALA A 158 -19.97 -7.64 -5.11
N PRO A 159 -19.94 -8.97 -5.26
CA PRO A 159 -19.93 -9.84 -4.11
C PRO A 159 -18.79 -9.41 -3.21
N ALA A 160 -19.12 -8.96 -2.01
CA ALA A 160 -18.15 -8.47 -1.02
C ALA A 160 -17.24 -9.61 -0.51
N GLY A 161 -17.25 -10.75 -1.17
CA GLY A 161 -16.67 -11.98 -0.67
C GLY A 161 -17.36 -12.38 0.65
N ASN A 162 -16.76 -13.26 1.41
CA ASN A 162 -17.23 -13.62 2.75
C ASN A 162 -16.85 -12.59 3.83
N PHE A 163 -16.59 -11.34 3.45
CA PHE A 163 -16.28 -10.29 4.43
C PHE A 163 -17.50 -10.03 5.31
N PRO A 164 -17.37 -10.13 6.63
CA PRO A 164 -18.49 -9.92 7.52
C PRO A 164 -19.03 -8.48 7.35
N LYS A 165 -20.31 -8.36 7.05
CA LYS A 165 -20.97 -7.07 7.17
C LYS A 165 -20.95 -6.71 8.64
N GLY A 166 -20.37 -5.55 8.97
CA GLY A 166 -20.32 -5.07 10.35
C GLY A 166 -21.71 -5.14 10.97
N LYS A 167 -21.87 -5.95 12.00
CA LYS A 167 -23.07 -5.91 12.83
C LYS A 167 -23.01 -4.62 13.65
N LYS A 168 -24.16 -3.98 13.89
CA LYS A 168 -24.19 -2.97 14.95
C LYS A 168 -23.88 -3.69 16.25
N SER A 169 -22.76 -3.31 16.88
CA SER A 169 -22.43 -3.78 18.22
C SER A 169 -23.58 -3.48 19.18
N GLY A 170 -23.97 -4.43 19.99
CA GLY A 170 -24.86 -4.20 21.14
C GLY A 170 -24.16 -3.55 22.32
N LEU A 171 -22.82 -3.35 22.22
CA LEU A 171 -22.00 -2.78 23.29
C LEU A 171 -22.07 -1.26 23.29
N ASN A 172 -21.90 -0.67 24.48
CA ASN A 172 -21.72 0.76 24.63
C ASN A 172 -20.22 1.05 24.79
N ARG A 173 -19.66 1.89 23.92
CA ARG A 173 -18.24 2.26 23.97
C ARG A 173 -17.81 2.77 25.36
N ASN A 174 -18.69 3.52 26.04
CA ASN A 174 -18.37 4.10 27.35
C ASN A 174 -18.29 3.05 28.49
N SER A 175 -18.75 1.81 28.26
CA SER A 175 -18.62 0.71 29.20
C SER A 175 -17.39 -0.17 28.96
N LEU A 176 -16.61 0.12 27.93
CA LEU A 176 -15.41 -0.64 27.59
C LEU A 176 -14.20 -0.13 28.36
N HIS A 177 -13.31 -1.04 28.72
CA HIS A 177 -11.99 -0.74 29.30
C HIS A 177 -10.93 -0.74 28.20
N LEU A 178 -11.01 0.25 27.30
CA LEU A 178 -10.15 0.34 26.12
C LEU A 178 -8.71 0.69 26.48
N ALA A 179 -7.78 -0.09 25.95
CA ALA A 179 -6.35 0.20 25.94
C ALA A 179 -5.77 0.00 24.54
N PHE A 180 -4.67 0.66 24.24
CA PHE A 180 -4.00 0.60 22.95
C PHE A 180 -2.51 0.38 23.16
N SER A 181 -1.86 -0.36 22.23
CA SER A 181 -0.43 -0.62 22.24
C SER A 181 0.16 -0.56 20.85
N GLY A 182 1.28 0.15 20.71
CA GLY A 182 2.09 0.22 19.48
C GLY A 182 3.27 -0.77 19.50
N THR A 183 3.26 -1.81 20.35
CA THR A 183 4.32 -2.84 20.40
C THR A 183 3.73 -4.24 20.36
N THR A 184 4.56 -5.20 19.98
CA THR A 184 4.21 -6.63 19.94
C THR A 184 4.39 -7.34 21.27
N ASP A 185 4.81 -6.63 22.32
CA ASP A 185 5.05 -7.20 23.63
C ASP A 185 3.75 -7.73 24.26
N GLY A 186 3.77 -8.99 24.65
CA GLY A 186 2.64 -9.62 25.36
C GLY A 186 1.41 -9.91 24.49
N ILE A 187 1.54 -9.85 23.16
CA ILE A 187 0.43 -10.15 22.24
C ILE A 187 0.11 -11.64 22.27
N ASP A 188 -1.16 -11.96 22.50
CA ASP A 188 -1.72 -13.29 22.24
C ASP A 188 -1.90 -13.50 20.74
N TYR A 189 -0.94 -14.21 20.12
CA TYR A 189 -0.92 -14.44 18.68
C TYR A 189 -1.99 -15.43 18.21
N ASP A 190 -2.45 -16.33 19.07
CA ASP A 190 -3.58 -17.21 18.72
C ASP A 190 -4.85 -16.37 18.60
N ARG A 191 -5.08 -15.48 19.54
CA ARG A 191 -6.18 -14.53 19.49
C ARG A 191 -6.05 -13.56 18.32
N LEU A 192 -4.85 -13.08 18.00
CA LEU A 192 -4.60 -12.23 16.84
C LEU A 192 -4.94 -12.95 15.53
N ASN A 193 -4.51 -14.21 15.41
CA ASN A 193 -4.80 -15.02 14.23
C ASN A 193 -6.30 -15.30 14.05
N GLU A 194 -6.99 -15.58 15.16
CA GLU A 194 -8.46 -15.72 15.18
C GLU A 194 -9.16 -14.41 14.74
N LEU A 195 -8.75 -13.27 15.28
CA LEU A 195 -9.28 -11.94 14.92
C LEU A 195 -9.14 -11.68 13.42
N LEU A 196 -7.97 -11.91 12.86
CA LEU A 196 -7.71 -11.71 11.44
C LEU A 196 -8.53 -12.69 10.58
N THR A 197 -8.64 -13.95 10.99
CA THR A 197 -9.48 -14.96 10.30
C THR A 197 -10.93 -14.49 10.24
N GLN A 198 -11.48 -14.04 11.36
CA GLN A 198 -12.86 -13.52 11.42
C GLN A 198 -13.05 -12.27 10.57
N ALA A 199 -12.13 -11.32 10.62
CA ALA A 199 -12.23 -10.04 9.92
C ALA A 199 -12.10 -10.19 8.40
N PHE A 200 -11.35 -11.19 7.92
CA PHE A 200 -11.08 -11.39 6.50
C PHE A 200 -11.80 -12.59 5.89
N GLY A 201 -13.03 -12.87 6.37
CA GLY A 201 -13.97 -13.79 5.72
C GLY A 201 -13.76 -15.25 6.06
N GLY A 202 -13.12 -15.58 7.18
CA GLY A 202 -12.97 -16.95 7.68
C GLY A 202 -11.91 -17.78 6.96
N ARG A 203 -11.06 -17.17 6.12
CA ARG A 203 -9.94 -17.87 5.51
C ARG A 203 -8.92 -18.21 6.60
N GLU A 204 -8.67 -19.49 6.78
CA GLU A 204 -7.67 -19.96 7.71
C GLU A 204 -6.29 -19.34 7.41
N ARG A 205 -5.60 -18.95 8.46
CA ARG A 205 -4.29 -18.31 8.41
C ARG A 205 -3.30 -19.13 9.20
N ASP A 206 -2.08 -19.21 8.71
CA ASP A 206 -0.99 -19.79 9.49
C ASP A 206 -0.62 -18.82 10.63
N ALA A 207 -0.73 -19.32 11.87
CA ALA A 207 -0.43 -18.52 13.07
C ALA A 207 1.04 -18.12 13.16
N ALA A 208 1.96 -18.96 12.69
CA ALA A 208 3.39 -18.65 12.67
C ALA A 208 3.69 -17.53 11.66
N VAL A 209 3.09 -17.60 10.46
CA VAL A 209 3.19 -16.53 9.45
C VAL A 209 2.57 -15.23 9.94
N THR A 210 1.43 -15.31 10.65
CA THR A 210 0.80 -14.13 11.25
C THR A 210 1.70 -13.49 12.30
N ARG A 211 2.29 -14.29 13.21
CA ARG A 211 3.24 -13.81 14.23
C ARG A 211 4.42 -13.12 13.57
N GLU A 212 5.10 -13.81 12.66
CA GLU A 212 6.28 -13.28 11.97
C GLU A 212 5.98 -11.97 11.22
N ALA A 213 4.81 -11.87 10.57
CA ALA A 213 4.41 -10.67 9.87
C ALA A 213 4.24 -9.46 10.80
N PHE A 214 3.68 -9.64 12.00
CA PHE A 214 3.52 -8.57 12.97
C PHE A 214 4.82 -8.25 13.71
N GLU A 215 5.61 -9.25 14.10
CA GLU A 215 6.91 -9.05 14.79
C GLU A 215 7.93 -8.33 13.89
N ASN A 216 7.87 -8.55 12.57
CA ASN A 216 8.77 -7.92 11.60
C ASN A 216 8.25 -6.57 11.05
N SER A 217 7.00 -6.21 11.32
CA SER A 217 6.47 -4.91 10.88
C SER A 217 7.04 -3.78 11.75
N PRO A 218 7.61 -2.72 11.14
CA PRO A 218 8.17 -1.60 11.87
C PRO A 218 7.12 -0.79 12.65
N TYR A 219 5.86 -0.87 12.26
CA TYR A 219 4.76 -0.18 12.90
C TYR A 219 3.58 -1.12 13.10
N VAL A 220 3.10 -1.19 14.33
CA VAL A 220 1.92 -1.97 14.72
C VAL A 220 1.02 -1.13 15.63
N GLU A 221 -0.25 -1.46 15.66
CA GLU A 221 -1.20 -0.89 16.63
C GLU A 221 -2.23 -1.95 17.01
N PHE A 222 -2.46 -2.11 18.30
CA PHE A 222 -3.40 -3.06 18.85
C PHE A 222 -4.41 -2.34 19.76
N ALA A 223 -5.65 -2.85 19.78
CA ALA A 223 -6.71 -2.38 20.67
C ALA A 223 -7.18 -3.51 21.55
N PHE A 224 -7.41 -3.21 22.83
CA PHE A 224 -7.85 -4.15 23.86
C PHE A 224 -9.09 -3.62 24.58
N ASP A 225 -9.92 -4.55 25.06
CA ASP A 225 -10.98 -4.30 26.05
C ASP A 225 -10.80 -5.21 27.24
N GLY A 226 -10.47 -4.65 28.42
CA GLY A 226 -10.21 -5.43 29.62
C GLY A 226 -9.12 -6.51 29.46
N GLY A 227 -8.12 -6.26 28.61
CA GLY A 227 -7.04 -7.19 28.26
C GLY A 227 -7.33 -8.14 27.11
N LYS A 228 -8.58 -8.24 26.61
CA LYS A 228 -8.91 -9.02 25.41
C LYS A 228 -8.49 -8.22 24.16
N LEU A 229 -7.71 -8.82 23.26
CA LEU A 229 -7.38 -8.23 21.96
C LEU A 229 -8.63 -8.16 21.07
N ILE A 230 -9.02 -6.96 20.66
CA ILE A 230 -10.24 -6.67 19.88
C ILE A 230 -9.98 -5.95 18.56
N GLY A 231 -8.75 -5.50 18.32
CA GLY A 231 -8.39 -4.83 17.06
C GLY A 231 -6.90 -4.80 16.81
N CYS A 232 -6.52 -4.72 15.56
CA CYS A 232 -5.12 -4.59 15.16
C CYS A 232 -4.99 -3.84 13.83
N ALA A 233 -3.78 -3.33 13.60
CA ALA A 233 -3.27 -2.89 12.31
C ALA A 233 -1.75 -2.98 12.32
N ARG A 234 -1.12 -3.06 11.14
CA ARG A 234 0.33 -2.98 10.98
C ARG A 234 0.70 -2.20 9.73
N ALA A 235 1.94 -1.79 9.61
CA ALA A 235 2.42 -1.15 8.39
C ALA A 235 3.89 -1.45 8.14
N GLU A 236 4.21 -1.56 6.84
CA GLU A 236 5.56 -1.51 6.31
C GLU A 236 5.90 -0.09 5.90
N SER A 237 7.15 0.34 6.08
CA SER A 237 7.52 1.72 5.79
C SER A 237 9.03 1.86 5.59
N ASP A 238 9.41 2.87 4.79
CA ASP A 238 10.81 3.33 4.68
C ASP A 238 11.21 4.29 5.83
N GLY A 239 10.30 4.64 6.72
CA GLY A 239 10.51 5.61 7.81
C GLY A 239 10.65 7.06 7.35
N ILE A 240 10.64 7.33 6.04
CA ILE A 240 10.95 8.62 5.43
C ILE A 240 9.77 9.22 4.67
N SER A 241 9.17 8.43 3.77
CA SER A 241 8.24 8.99 2.79
C SER A 241 7.01 8.15 2.50
N GLN A 242 7.11 6.84 2.63
CA GLN A 242 6.08 5.91 2.18
C GLN A 242 5.80 4.85 3.24
N GLY A 243 4.54 4.52 3.43
CA GLY A 243 4.10 3.41 4.26
C GLY A 243 2.98 2.62 3.59
N LEU A 244 2.95 1.32 3.82
CA LEU A 244 1.92 0.39 3.37
C LEU A 244 1.15 -0.12 4.59
N ILE A 245 -0.09 0.34 4.79
CA ILE A 245 -0.95 -0.12 5.89
C ILE A 245 -1.56 -1.46 5.51
N LEU A 246 -1.46 -2.41 6.44
CA LEU A 246 -1.89 -3.79 6.29
C LEU A 246 -2.69 -4.26 7.50
N ASN A 247 -3.48 -5.31 7.30
CA ASN A 247 -4.16 -6.07 8.36
C ASN A 247 -4.98 -5.23 9.36
N VAL A 248 -5.65 -4.16 8.88
CA VAL A 248 -6.60 -3.41 9.72
C VAL A 248 -7.81 -4.29 10.00
N ALA A 249 -7.96 -4.73 11.23
CA ALA A 249 -9.03 -5.62 11.65
C ALA A 249 -9.62 -5.22 13.01
N ILE A 250 -10.94 -5.34 13.15
CA ILE A 250 -11.66 -5.16 14.41
C ILE A 250 -12.59 -6.34 14.60
N ASP A 251 -12.59 -6.90 15.80
CA ASP A 251 -13.51 -7.96 16.20
C ASP A 251 -14.96 -7.57 15.83
N PRO A 252 -15.69 -8.46 15.13
CA PRO A 252 -17.03 -8.15 14.64
C PRO A 252 -17.99 -7.63 15.71
N ASP A 253 -17.86 -8.09 16.96
CA ASP A 253 -18.71 -7.63 18.06
C ASP A 253 -18.40 -6.20 18.53
N TYR A 254 -17.24 -5.66 18.15
CA TYR A 254 -16.77 -4.31 18.49
C TYR A 254 -16.84 -3.32 17.32
N GLN A 255 -17.35 -3.76 16.16
CA GLN A 255 -17.49 -2.88 15.00
C GLN A 255 -18.59 -1.82 15.23
N GLY A 256 -18.42 -0.65 14.59
CA GLY A 256 -19.34 0.48 14.77
C GLY A 256 -19.08 1.35 16.01
N LEU A 257 -18.13 0.97 16.88
CA LEU A 257 -17.74 1.68 18.11
C LEU A 257 -16.57 2.66 17.92
N HIS A 258 -16.22 3.00 16.68
CA HIS A 258 -15.10 3.89 16.33
C HIS A 258 -13.68 3.40 16.74
N ILE A 259 -13.55 2.14 17.20
CA ILE A 259 -12.26 1.57 17.60
C ILE A 259 -11.32 1.46 16.39
N GLY A 260 -11.83 1.00 15.23
CA GLY A 260 -11.02 0.91 14.02
C GLY A 260 -10.51 2.27 13.52
N GLN A 261 -11.26 3.34 13.76
CA GLN A 261 -10.80 4.70 13.47
C GLN A 261 -9.61 5.06 14.34
N GLU A 262 -9.70 4.77 15.64
CA GLU A 262 -8.63 5.07 16.60
C GLU A 262 -7.37 4.24 16.33
N VAL A 263 -7.51 2.95 16.00
CA VAL A 263 -6.39 2.09 15.59
C VAL A 263 -5.66 2.67 14.38
N VAL A 264 -6.39 3.07 13.33
CA VAL A 264 -5.78 3.67 12.13
C VAL A 264 -5.14 5.02 12.43
N ASP A 265 -5.78 5.88 13.25
CA ASP A 265 -5.22 7.18 13.63
C ASP A 265 -3.92 7.04 14.40
N ARG A 266 -3.86 6.12 15.37
CA ARG A 266 -2.67 5.85 16.17
C ARG A 266 -1.55 5.28 15.32
N LEU A 267 -1.85 4.32 14.44
CA LEU A 267 -0.87 3.78 13.50
C LEU A 267 -0.33 4.87 12.55
N ALA A 268 -1.20 5.70 12.00
CA ALA A 268 -0.80 6.79 11.11
C ALA A 268 0.04 7.86 11.84
N ALA A 269 -0.24 8.12 13.11
CA ALA A 269 0.53 9.05 13.93
C ALA A 269 1.99 8.59 14.14
N GLN A 270 2.25 7.28 14.16
CA GLN A 270 3.60 6.73 14.22
C GLN A 270 4.40 7.00 12.94
N MET A 271 3.71 7.21 11.81
CA MET A 271 4.29 7.45 10.48
C MET A 271 4.05 8.89 9.98
N LYS A 272 4.09 9.85 10.90
CA LYS A 272 3.83 11.26 10.59
C LYS A 272 4.73 11.77 9.45
N GLY A 273 4.13 12.44 8.47
CA GLY A 273 4.84 13.02 7.32
C GLY A 273 5.07 12.06 6.16
N GLN A 274 4.65 10.80 6.28
CA GLN A 274 4.73 9.82 5.20
C GLN A 274 3.41 9.71 4.44
N ASN A 275 3.50 9.28 3.18
CA ASN A 275 2.33 8.86 2.41
C ASN A 275 1.97 7.43 2.77
N LEU A 276 0.77 7.23 3.30
CA LEU A 276 0.32 5.92 3.71
C LEU A 276 -0.62 5.34 2.65
N PHE A 277 -0.16 4.30 2.00
CA PHE A 277 -0.93 3.57 1.00
C PHE A 277 -1.62 2.36 1.65
N LEU A 278 -2.81 2.04 1.17
CA LEU A 278 -3.50 0.80 1.50
C LEU A 278 -4.38 0.34 0.34
N ASN A 279 -4.71 -0.96 0.34
CA ASN A 279 -5.78 -1.51 -0.46
C ASN A 279 -6.83 -2.13 0.46
N THR A 280 -8.11 -2.01 0.10
CA THR A 280 -9.20 -2.54 0.92
C THR A 280 -10.21 -3.32 0.09
N HIS A 281 -11.01 -4.14 0.75
CA HIS A 281 -12.18 -4.76 0.13
C HIS A 281 -13.32 -3.74 -0.06
N PRO A 282 -14.30 -3.99 -0.94
CA PRO A 282 -15.36 -3.04 -1.22
C PRO A 282 -16.10 -2.51 0.01
N GLY A 283 -16.31 -3.36 1.03
CA GLY A 283 -16.97 -2.96 2.29
C GLY A 283 -16.17 -1.95 3.13
N GLY A 284 -14.86 -1.86 2.95
CA GLY A 284 -13.98 -0.93 3.67
C GLY A 284 -13.92 0.49 3.07
N VAL A 285 -14.35 0.66 1.83
CA VAL A 285 -14.26 1.93 1.08
C VAL A 285 -14.87 3.09 1.86
N GLY A 286 -16.09 2.90 2.40
CA GLY A 286 -16.78 3.95 3.16
C GLY A 286 -16.06 4.33 4.46
N PHE A 287 -15.33 3.41 5.07
CA PHE A 287 -14.54 3.68 6.26
C PHE A 287 -13.37 4.61 5.94
N TYR A 288 -12.55 4.28 4.95
CA TYR A 288 -11.38 5.08 4.60
C TYR A 288 -11.72 6.45 4.03
N ASN A 289 -12.80 6.56 3.25
CA ASN A 289 -13.31 7.87 2.79
C ASN A 289 -13.63 8.82 3.96
N ARG A 290 -14.20 8.30 5.06
CA ARG A 290 -14.50 9.12 6.26
C ARG A 290 -13.27 9.49 7.08
N LYS A 291 -12.17 8.76 6.89
CA LYS A 291 -10.90 8.95 7.62
C LYS A 291 -9.93 9.91 6.91
N GLY A 292 -10.36 10.57 5.84
CA GLY A 292 -9.52 11.50 5.09
C GLY A 292 -8.57 10.83 4.10
N PHE A 293 -8.67 9.51 3.94
CA PHE A 293 -7.96 8.84 2.85
C PHE A 293 -8.56 9.21 1.50
N ARG A 294 -7.71 9.41 0.52
CA ARG A 294 -8.10 9.68 -0.86
C ARG A 294 -8.02 8.41 -1.69
N ARG A 295 -9.07 8.12 -2.43
CA ARG A 295 -9.08 7.00 -3.35
C ARG A 295 -8.18 7.28 -4.54
N ASN A 296 -7.26 6.37 -4.84
CA ASN A 296 -6.33 6.51 -5.93
C ASN A 296 -6.99 6.27 -7.28
N LYS A 297 -6.83 7.20 -8.20
CA LYS A 297 -7.25 7.09 -9.59
C LYS A 297 -6.27 6.25 -10.42
N THR A 298 -4.99 6.32 -10.09
CA THR A 298 -3.89 5.77 -10.88
C THR A 298 -3.18 4.60 -10.19
N ALA A 299 -3.75 4.04 -9.12
CA ALA A 299 -3.20 2.86 -8.48
C ALA A 299 -3.35 1.62 -9.36
N MET A 300 -2.31 0.79 -9.33
CA MET A 300 -2.21 -0.44 -10.10
C MET A 300 -1.99 -1.62 -9.15
N LEU A 301 -2.53 -2.76 -9.51
CA LEU A 301 -2.43 -4.03 -8.78
C LEU A 301 -1.96 -5.12 -9.75
N TYR A 302 -0.90 -5.83 -9.37
CA TYR A 302 -0.52 -7.11 -9.98
C TYR A 302 -0.97 -8.22 -9.02
N PRO A 303 -1.94 -9.07 -9.42
CA PRO A 303 -2.53 -10.04 -8.51
C PRO A 303 -1.60 -11.24 -8.28
N ALA A 304 -1.46 -11.65 -7.02
CA ALA A 304 -0.74 -12.87 -6.63
C ALA A 304 -1.40 -14.13 -7.21
N HIS A 305 -2.71 -14.10 -7.37
CA HIS A 305 -3.53 -15.20 -7.85
C HIS A 305 -4.23 -14.81 -9.15
N PRO A 306 -3.60 -15.04 -10.32
CA PRO A 306 -4.19 -14.70 -11.63
C PRO A 306 -5.52 -15.45 -11.90
N ASP A 307 -5.74 -16.59 -11.24
CA ASP A 307 -6.92 -17.43 -11.36
C ASP A 307 -8.10 -17.00 -10.45
N MET A 308 -8.02 -15.83 -9.84
CA MET A 308 -9.12 -15.30 -9.05
C MET A 308 -10.40 -15.22 -9.91
N PRO A 309 -11.55 -15.76 -9.44
CA PRO A 309 -12.80 -15.69 -10.18
C PRO A 309 -13.11 -14.26 -10.64
N PRO A 310 -13.54 -14.06 -11.90
CA PRO A 310 -13.78 -12.73 -12.46
C PRO A 310 -14.70 -11.85 -11.63
N GLU A 311 -15.72 -12.43 -11.01
CA GLU A 311 -16.67 -11.74 -10.13
C GLU A 311 -16.02 -11.23 -8.84
N VAL A 312 -15.05 -11.96 -8.29
CA VAL A 312 -14.27 -11.54 -7.11
C VAL A 312 -13.27 -10.46 -7.53
N ALA A 313 -12.56 -10.70 -8.63
CA ALA A 313 -11.60 -9.75 -9.18
C ALA A 313 -12.26 -8.39 -9.48
N ALA A 314 -13.49 -8.37 -9.98
CA ALA A 314 -14.24 -7.14 -10.27
C ALA A 314 -14.47 -6.25 -9.05
N GLY A 315 -14.41 -6.80 -7.83
CA GLY A 315 -14.46 -6.04 -6.59
C GLY A 315 -13.16 -5.28 -6.28
N PHE A 316 -12.03 -5.67 -6.87
CA PHE A 316 -10.70 -5.14 -6.54
C PHE A 316 -10.03 -4.39 -7.69
N VAL A 317 -10.34 -4.75 -8.93
CA VAL A 317 -9.72 -4.15 -10.11
C VAL A 317 -10.77 -3.64 -11.10
N LEU A 318 -10.38 -2.63 -11.88
CA LEU A 318 -11.19 -2.12 -12.99
C LEU A 318 -10.97 -3.00 -14.23
N PRO A 319 -11.95 -3.04 -15.16
CA PRO A 319 -11.79 -3.75 -16.42
C PRO A 319 -10.53 -3.29 -17.17
N LYS A 320 -9.91 -4.21 -17.94
CA LYS A 320 -8.76 -3.86 -18.78
C LYS A 320 -9.14 -2.74 -19.74
N GLY A 321 -8.26 -1.73 -19.82
CA GLY A 321 -8.47 -0.58 -20.68
C GLY A 321 -9.49 0.43 -20.16
N TYR A 322 -9.96 0.29 -18.92
CA TYR A 322 -10.85 1.28 -18.30
C TYR A 322 -10.20 2.68 -18.30
N ARG A 323 -10.98 3.68 -18.70
CA ARG A 323 -10.58 5.10 -18.67
C ARG A 323 -11.65 5.91 -17.95
N PHE A 324 -11.22 6.85 -17.13
CA PHE A 324 -12.13 7.85 -16.55
C PHE A 324 -12.50 8.89 -17.62
N ALA A 325 -13.65 9.56 -17.44
CA ALA A 325 -14.16 10.53 -18.42
C ALA A 325 -13.14 11.64 -18.75
N ASP A 326 -12.39 12.11 -17.77
CA ASP A 326 -11.35 13.12 -17.92
C ASP A 326 -10.03 12.60 -18.53
N GLU A 327 -9.91 11.30 -18.77
CA GLU A 327 -8.79 10.67 -19.47
C GLU A 327 -9.12 10.38 -20.96
N MET A 328 -10.34 10.64 -21.37
CA MET A 328 -10.84 10.38 -22.74
C MET A 328 -10.76 11.61 -23.64
N ASN A 329 -10.35 12.77 -23.10
CA ASN A 329 -10.25 14.04 -23.83
C ASN A 329 -8.81 14.35 -24.28
#